data_1169bd7fad4721eb126a97932af6f004
#
_entry.id   1169bd7fad4721eb126a97932af6f004
#
_cell.length_a   1.000
_cell.length_b   1.000
_cell.length_c   1.000
_cell.angle_alpha   90.00
_cell.angle_beta   90.00
_cell.angle_gamma   90.00
#
_symmetry.space_group_name_H-M   'P 1'
#
loop_
_entity.id
_entity.type
_entity.pdbx_description
1 polymer ?
#
loop_
_entity_poly.entity_id
_entity_poly.type
_entity_poly.pdbx_seq_one_letter_code
_entity_poly.pdbx_strand_id
1 'polypeptide(L)'
;ARRSLRIYYKGANNQEGGMESDLNYDLFGGLAKDRNGQAITSFSRLLLRNSGQDSYLSGFRDAYMQRVSAGLCVDTMASSAALVFINGEFWGVYNFRERYSPEYVSDHTGANKDTVTVIENDANNLNNPNPDVAFVDGSGVAGYADEFNWLLEFADTHDLSVPKNFAWIESKLDLDSLIDLCAVRVFFNATDWPENNIKLWRDTAPDSADARWHFVLSDTDWGMGMKQTTGPERNLLFILLNYSNGTYTKDCPLTRLLHALRANRTFDEKLIARLWSLPGYLNADRLNEELDQMVAEREPLMGLQADRWPKDNLS
;
A
#
# COMPACT_ATOMS: atom_id res chain seq x y z
N ALA A 1 22.64 -11.14 1.48
CA ALA A 1 21.18 -10.97 1.46
C ALA A 1 20.78 -10.16 0.22
N ARG A 2 19.72 -10.58 -0.45
CA ARG A 2 19.12 -9.81 -1.53
C ARG A 2 18.58 -8.49 -0.99
N ARG A 3 18.78 -7.39 -1.73
CA ARG A 3 18.25 -6.07 -1.38
C ARG A 3 17.27 -5.60 -2.44
N SER A 4 16.23 -4.89 -2.05
CA SER A 4 15.36 -4.18 -2.98
C SER A 4 16.13 -3.05 -3.66
N LEU A 5 15.85 -2.81 -4.95
CA LEU A 5 16.49 -1.79 -5.77
C LEU A 5 15.42 -0.81 -6.27
N ARG A 6 15.73 0.48 -6.18
CA ARG A 6 14.88 1.54 -6.76
C ARG A 6 15.44 1.89 -8.12
N ILE A 7 14.57 1.94 -9.12
CA ILE A 7 14.94 2.32 -10.50
C ILE A 7 14.33 3.70 -10.75
N TYR A 8 15.15 4.59 -11.25
CA TYR A 8 14.77 5.94 -11.64
C TYR A 8 15.17 6.17 -13.08
N TYR A 9 14.21 6.45 -13.94
CA TYR A 9 14.43 6.97 -15.27
C TYR A 9 14.43 8.49 -15.16
N LYS A 10 15.60 9.10 -15.36
CA LYS A 10 15.73 10.56 -15.38
C LYS A 10 16.11 10.96 -16.79
N GLY A 11 15.22 11.69 -17.46
CA GLY A 11 15.57 12.40 -18.68
C GLY A 11 16.81 13.25 -18.49
N ALA A 12 17.75 12.98 -19.29
CA ALA A 12 18.87 13.77 -19.70
C ALA A 12 19.42 14.89 -18.78
N ASN A 13 20.20 14.54 -17.78
CA ASN A 13 21.47 15.22 -17.63
C ASN A 13 22.55 14.54 -18.50
N ASN A 14 22.16 13.77 -19.48
CA ASN A 14 23.06 13.11 -20.43
C ASN A 14 23.25 14.00 -21.64
N GLN A 15 24.37 14.70 -21.66
CA GLN A 15 24.81 15.54 -22.77
C GLN A 15 25.14 14.76 -24.05
N GLU A 16 24.98 13.43 -24.04
CA GLU A 16 25.25 12.59 -25.21
C GLU A 16 24.14 11.54 -25.40
N GLY A 17 23.24 11.82 -26.34
CA GLY A 17 22.33 10.84 -26.96
C GLY A 17 21.06 10.54 -26.19
N GLY A 18 20.05 11.37 -26.31
CA GLY A 18 18.59 11.10 -26.29
C GLY A 18 18.09 9.88 -25.54
N MET A 19 18.42 9.70 -24.24
CA MET A 19 17.72 8.72 -23.43
C MET A 19 16.34 9.28 -23.08
N GLU A 20 15.31 8.49 -23.37
CA GLU A 20 13.95 8.79 -22.94
C GLU A 20 13.88 8.95 -21.43
N SER A 21 13.05 9.88 -20.96
CA SER A 21 12.88 10.17 -19.54
C SER A 21 12.16 9.05 -18.77
N ASP A 22 11.52 8.12 -19.50
CA ASP A 22 10.68 7.07 -18.96
C ASP A 22 10.94 5.75 -19.68
N LEU A 23 10.67 4.64 -19.01
CA LEU A 23 10.62 3.34 -19.63
C LEU A 23 9.26 3.15 -20.30
N ASN A 24 9.23 3.13 -21.61
CA ASN A 24 8.03 2.96 -22.42
C ASN A 24 7.85 1.49 -22.81
N TYR A 25 7.15 0.73 -21.98
CA TYR A 25 6.86 -0.69 -22.18
C TYR A 25 5.75 -1.16 -21.26
N ASP A 26 4.87 -2.04 -21.72
CA ASP A 26 3.86 -2.68 -20.87
C ASP A 26 4.52 -3.75 -19.96
N LEU A 27 5.07 -3.30 -18.84
CA LEU A 27 5.77 -4.13 -17.88
C LEU A 27 4.87 -5.09 -17.10
N PHE A 28 3.60 -4.77 -17.02
CA PHE A 28 2.67 -5.43 -16.13
C PHE A 28 1.52 -6.12 -16.87
N GLY A 29 1.58 -6.23 -18.22
CA GLY A 29 0.57 -6.92 -19.02
C GLY A 29 -0.83 -6.31 -18.85
N GLY A 30 -0.91 -4.97 -18.79
CA GLY A 30 -2.16 -4.24 -18.61
C GLY A 30 -2.72 -4.27 -17.18
N LEU A 31 -1.99 -4.74 -16.17
CA LEU A 31 -2.43 -4.70 -14.76
C LEU A 31 -2.34 -3.30 -14.15
N ALA A 32 -1.33 -2.49 -14.56
CA ALA A 32 -1.28 -1.08 -14.21
C ALA A 32 -2.28 -0.32 -15.11
N LYS A 33 -3.24 0.38 -14.49
CA LYS A 33 -4.30 1.09 -15.22
C LYS A 33 -4.52 2.47 -14.66
N ASP A 34 -4.78 3.41 -15.55
CA ASP A 34 -5.26 4.72 -15.18
C ASP A 34 -6.74 4.70 -14.74
N ARG A 35 -7.27 5.84 -14.27
CA ARG A 35 -8.67 6.01 -13.85
C ARG A 35 -9.70 5.75 -14.97
N ASN A 36 -9.26 5.72 -16.24
CA ASN A 36 -10.12 5.42 -17.38
C ASN A 36 -10.05 3.95 -17.79
N GLY A 37 -9.27 3.12 -17.04
CA GLY A 37 -9.04 1.71 -17.32
C GLY A 37 -8.03 1.46 -18.44
N GLN A 38 -7.31 2.50 -18.92
CA GLN A 38 -6.26 2.35 -19.92
C GLN A 38 -4.98 1.82 -19.29
N ALA A 39 -4.29 0.92 -19.96
CA ALA A 39 -3.02 0.40 -19.48
C ALA A 39 -1.96 1.51 -19.41
N ILE A 40 -1.27 1.61 -18.27
CA ILE A 40 -0.10 2.46 -18.08
C ILE A 40 1.10 1.71 -18.64
N THR A 41 1.77 2.31 -19.61
CA THR A 41 2.93 1.71 -20.30
C THR A 41 4.17 2.60 -20.27
N SER A 42 4.15 3.68 -19.51
CA SER A 42 5.28 4.60 -19.35
C SER A 42 5.56 4.80 -17.87
N PHE A 43 6.80 4.57 -17.43
CA PHE A 43 7.17 4.57 -16.02
C PHE A 43 8.48 5.32 -15.81
N SER A 44 8.48 6.32 -14.94
CA SER A 44 9.68 7.06 -14.54
C SER A 44 10.33 6.50 -13.28
N ARG A 45 9.58 5.80 -12.44
CA ARG A 45 10.04 5.23 -11.16
C ARG A 45 9.45 3.85 -10.93
N LEU A 46 10.34 2.90 -10.66
CA LEU A 46 9.97 1.50 -10.42
C LEU A 46 10.75 0.93 -9.23
N LEU A 47 10.28 -0.20 -8.74
CA LEU A 47 10.87 -0.92 -7.62
C LEU A 47 11.11 -2.39 -8.02
N LEU A 48 12.32 -2.87 -7.83
CA LEU A 48 12.63 -4.30 -7.77
C LEU A 48 12.62 -4.71 -6.30
N ARG A 49 11.54 -5.34 -5.84
CA ARG A 49 11.36 -5.76 -4.45
C ARG A 49 11.82 -7.20 -4.28
N ASN A 50 12.71 -7.42 -3.32
CA ASN A 50 13.20 -8.75 -2.93
C ASN A 50 12.24 -9.53 -2.03
N SER A 51 11.03 -9.00 -1.81
CA SER A 51 9.95 -9.56 -0.96
C SER A 51 10.19 -9.49 0.56
N GLY A 52 11.15 -8.70 1.01
CA GLY A 52 11.37 -8.48 2.45
C GLY A 52 11.59 -9.79 3.21
N GLN A 53 10.82 -9.99 4.25
CA GLN A 53 10.88 -11.19 5.10
C GLN A 53 10.25 -12.41 4.44
N ASP A 54 9.39 -12.25 3.43
CA ASP A 54 8.85 -13.36 2.63
C ASP A 54 9.83 -13.89 1.58
N SER A 55 11.02 -13.28 1.44
CA SER A 55 11.99 -13.59 0.40
C SER A 55 12.52 -15.04 0.41
N TYR A 56 12.44 -15.72 1.54
CA TYR A 56 12.84 -17.11 1.73
C TYR A 56 11.65 -18.08 1.90
N LEU A 57 10.43 -17.58 1.69
CA LEU A 57 9.17 -18.36 1.72
C LEU A 57 8.54 -18.33 0.32
N SER A 58 7.37 -17.67 0.16
CA SER A 58 6.71 -17.61 -1.15
C SER A 58 7.39 -16.62 -2.12
N GLY A 59 8.01 -15.57 -1.61
CA GLY A 59 8.72 -14.57 -2.41
C GLY A 59 7.81 -13.58 -3.14
N PHE A 60 6.48 -13.68 -3.00
CA PHE A 60 5.54 -12.78 -3.70
C PHE A 60 4.25 -12.49 -2.91
N ARG A 61 4.20 -12.80 -1.64
CA ARG A 61 3.01 -12.65 -0.77
C ARG A 61 2.40 -11.25 -0.82
N ASP A 62 3.21 -10.20 -0.64
CA ASP A 62 2.73 -8.83 -0.71
C ASP A 62 2.25 -8.46 -2.14
N ALA A 63 2.95 -8.90 -3.18
CA ALA A 63 2.54 -8.70 -4.57
C ALA A 63 1.20 -9.37 -4.87
N TYR A 64 0.99 -10.58 -4.35
CA TYR A 64 -0.26 -11.32 -4.49
C TYR A 64 -1.42 -10.60 -3.78
N MET A 65 -1.25 -10.21 -2.51
CA MET A 65 -2.32 -9.53 -1.78
C MET A 65 -2.72 -8.20 -2.44
N GLN A 66 -1.78 -7.48 -3.02
CA GLN A 66 -2.08 -6.27 -3.78
C GLN A 66 -2.81 -6.57 -5.08
N ARG A 67 -2.36 -7.60 -5.82
CA ARG A 67 -2.96 -7.99 -7.11
C ARG A 67 -4.43 -8.42 -6.96
N VAL A 68 -4.74 -9.25 -5.97
CA VAL A 68 -6.14 -9.67 -5.72
C VAL A 68 -7.01 -8.56 -5.16
N SER A 69 -6.41 -7.53 -4.56
CA SER A 69 -7.11 -6.35 -4.04
C SER A 69 -7.29 -5.25 -5.09
N ALA A 70 -6.70 -5.38 -6.28
CA ALA A 70 -6.87 -4.41 -7.35
C ALA A 70 -8.35 -4.25 -7.73
N GLY A 71 -8.79 -3.00 -7.92
CA GLY A 71 -10.19 -2.66 -8.20
C GLY A 71 -11.05 -2.36 -6.96
N LEU A 72 -10.48 -2.43 -5.76
CA LEU A 72 -11.04 -1.81 -4.55
C LEU A 72 -10.73 -0.30 -4.53
N CYS A 73 -11.27 0.42 -3.55
CA CYS A 73 -11.03 1.88 -3.41
C CYS A 73 -9.64 2.20 -2.83
N VAL A 74 -8.96 1.22 -2.23
CA VAL A 74 -7.57 1.38 -1.78
C VAL A 74 -6.61 1.18 -2.95
N ASP A 75 -5.64 2.08 -3.10
CA ASP A 75 -4.66 1.98 -4.18
C ASP A 75 -3.73 0.79 -4.00
N THR A 76 -3.40 0.12 -5.11
CA THR A 76 -2.52 -1.04 -5.17
C THR A 76 -1.45 -0.86 -6.25
N MET A 77 -0.30 -1.51 -6.08
CA MET A 77 0.77 -1.52 -7.07
C MET A 77 0.69 -2.75 -7.97
N ALA A 78 0.70 -2.55 -9.28
CA ALA A 78 0.92 -3.64 -10.22
C ALA A 78 2.32 -4.25 -10.05
N SER A 79 2.44 -5.54 -10.35
CA SER A 79 3.69 -6.27 -10.25
C SER A 79 3.80 -7.40 -11.27
N SER A 80 5.04 -7.72 -11.66
CA SER A 80 5.40 -8.88 -12.47
C SER A 80 6.66 -9.55 -11.92
N ALA A 81 6.91 -10.82 -12.27
CA ALA A 81 8.16 -11.48 -11.96
C ALA A 81 9.29 -10.95 -12.86
N ALA A 82 10.48 -10.78 -12.30
CA ALA A 82 11.66 -10.33 -13.05
C ALA A 82 12.92 -11.08 -12.67
N LEU A 83 13.72 -11.44 -13.68
CA LEU A 83 15.08 -11.92 -13.49
C LEU A 83 16.04 -10.73 -13.39
N VAL A 84 16.77 -10.67 -12.29
CA VAL A 84 17.75 -9.62 -12.07
C VAL A 84 19.16 -10.15 -12.29
N PHE A 85 19.92 -9.45 -13.10
CA PHE A 85 21.35 -9.67 -13.31
C PHE A 85 22.13 -8.44 -12.85
N ILE A 86 23.23 -8.64 -12.15
CA ILE A 86 24.14 -7.57 -11.73
C ILE A 86 25.53 -7.91 -12.28
N ASN A 87 26.06 -7.00 -13.08
CA ASN A 87 27.36 -7.21 -13.77
C ASN A 87 27.45 -8.52 -14.57
N GLY A 88 26.33 -8.93 -15.18
CA GLY A 88 26.24 -10.16 -15.95
C GLY A 88 26.02 -11.44 -15.15
N GLU A 89 26.02 -11.38 -13.81
CA GLU A 89 25.70 -12.52 -12.94
C GLU A 89 24.22 -12.51 -12.56
N PHE A 90 23.57 -13.67 -12.64
CA PHE A 90 22.22 -13.83 -12.14
C PHE A 90 22.14 -13.53 -10.64
N TRP A 91 21.28 -12.59 -10.25
CA TRP A 91 21.17 -12.14 -8.88
C TRP A 91 19.92 -12.66 -8.15
N GLY A 92 18.86 -12.97 -8.89
CA GLY A 92 17.67 -13.59 -8.34
C GLY A 92 16.38 -13.22 -9.08
N VAL A 93 15.31 -13.87 -8.66
CA VAL A 93 13.93 -13.53 -9.04
C VAL A 93 13.41 -12.44 -8.09
N TYR A 94 12.88 -11.37 -8.65
CA TYR A 94 12.36 -10.21 -7.93
C TYR A 94 10.92 -9.95 -8.35
N ASN A 95 10.18 -9.23 -7.53
CA ASN A 95 8.93 -8.60 -7.93
C ASN A 95 9.24 -7.21 -8.49
N PHE A 96 9.10 -7.06 -9.81
CA PHE A 96 9.15 -5.76 -10.47
C PHE A 96 7.82 -5.08 -10.22
N ARG A 97 7.83 -3.86 -9.71
CA ARG A 97 6.63 -3.20 -9.19
C ARG A 97 6.60 -1.73 -9.50
N GLU A 98 5.40 -1.18 -9.58
CA GLU A 98 5.20 0.25 -9.42
C GLU A 98 5.71 0.72 -8.05
N ARG A 99 5.91 2.01 -7.93
CA ARG A 99 6.35 2.63 -6.69
C ARG A 99 5.42 3.78 -6.33
N TYR A 100 4.81 3.74 -5.16
CA TYR A 100 4.05 4.88 -4.65
C TYR A 100 4.93 6.14 -4.60
N SER A 101 4.57 7.12 -5.39
CA SER A 101 5.26 8.39 -5.56
C SER A 101 4.30 9.37 -6.23
N PRO A 102 4.62 10.69 -6.28
CA PRO A 102 3.83 11.63 -7.06
C PRO A 102 3.62 11.24 -8.52
N GLU A 103 4.62 10.60 -9.14
CA GLU A 103 4.50 10.10 -10.51
C GLU A 103 3.47 8.98 -10.62
N TYR A 104 3.49 8.01 -9.68
CA TYR A 104 2.47 6.95 -9.62
C TYR A 104 1.06 7.55 -9.56
N VAL A 105 0.84 8.50 -8.66
CA VAL A 105 -0.47 9.17 -8.54
C VAL A 105 -0.84 9.90 -9.82
N SER A 106 0.10 10.62 -10.42
CA SER A 106 -0.10 11.30 -11.70
C SER A 106 -0.51 10.34 -12.82
N ASP A 107 0.21 9.20 -12.94
CA ASP A 107 -0.04 8.20 -13.98
C ASP A 107 -1.42 7.54 -13.83
N HIS A 108 -1.83 7.26 -12.58
CA HIS A 108 -3.11 6.62 -12.28
C HIS A 108 -4.30 7.57 -12.32
N THR A 109 -4.14 8.82 -11.87
CA THR A 109 -5.26 9.75 -11.65
C THR A 109 -5.31 10.92 -12.63
N GLY A 110 -4.20 11.23 -13.29
CA GLY A 110 -4.03 12.43 -14.11
C GLY A 110 -3.79 13.70 -13.29
N ALA A 111 -3.57 13.61 -11.97
CA ALA A 111 -3.15 14.73 -11.14
C ALA A 111 -1.76 15.24 -11.57
N ASN A 112 -1.47 16.52 -11.32
CA ASN A 112 -0.13 17.04 -11.55
C ASN A 112 0.83 16.52 -10.48
N LYS A 113 1.84 15.75 -10.88
CA LYS A 113 2.85 15.21 -9.95
C LYS A 113 3.52 16.26 -9.06
N ASP A 114 3.63 17.51 -9.54
CA ASP A 114 4.29 18.58 -8.82
C ASP A 114 3.41 19.14 -7.67
N THR A 115 2.11 18.82 -7.66
CA THR A 115 1.17 19.17 -6.59
C THR A 115 0.79 17.97 -5.71
N VAL A 116 1.22 16.77 -6.08
CA VAL A 116 0.96 15.56 -5.26
C VAL A 116 1.94 15.46 -4.11
N THR A 117 1.43 15.17 -2.93
CA THR A 117 2.22 14.77 -1.76
C THR A 117 1.89 13.34 -1.35
N VAL A 118 2.91 12.61 -0.88
CA VAL A 118 2.78 11.30 -0.27
C VAL A 118 3.33 11.37 1.15
N ILE A 119 2.56 10.92 2.12
CA ILE A 119 2.98 10.82 3.52
C ILE A 119 3.00 9.37 3.97
N GLU A 120 3.79 9.07 4.98
CA GLU A 120 3.85 7.75 5.59
C GLU A 120 3.98 7.85 7.11
N ASN A 121 3.51 6.85 7.82
CA ASN A 121 3.73 6.79 9.26
C ASN A 121 5.18 6.40 9.56
N ASP A 122 5.76 7.04 10.55
CA ASP A 122 7.16 6.86 10.95
C ASP A 122 7.29 6.20 12.32
N ALA A 123 6.51 5.14 12.55
CA ALA A 123 6.51 4.42 13.83
C ALA A 123 7.88 3.82 14.21
N ASN A 124 8.81 3.70 13.23
CA ASN A 124 10.15 3.15 13.43
C ASN A 124 11.27 4.19 13.28
N ASN A 125 10.96 5.46 13.15
CA ASN A 125 12.02 6.48 13.11
C ASN A 125 12.58 6.74 14.50
N LEU A 126 13.58 5.97 14.85
CA LEU A 126 14.33 6.15 16.11
C LEU A 126 14.98 7.53 16.26
N ASN A 127 15.02 8.32 15.19
CA ASN A 127 15.52 9.69 15.15
C ASN A 127 14.39 10.73 15.21
N ASN A 128 13.13 10.32 15.28
CA ASN A 128 12.03 11.26 15.46
C ASN A 128 12.04 11.79 16.89
N PRO A 129 12.38 13.06 17.12
CA PRO A 129 12.43 13.64 18.46
C PRO A 129 11.04 13.85 19.07
N ASN A 130 9.98 13.71 18.28
CA ASN A 130 8.60 13.89 18.71
C ASN A 130 7.81 12.60 18.51
N PRO A 131 7.62 11.78 19.58
CA PRO A 131 6.84 10.53 19.49
C PRO A 131 5.35 10.78 19.21
N ASP A 132 4.86 12.02 19.31
CA ASP A 132 3.48 12.39 19.04
C ASP A 132 3.24 12.66 17.54
N VAL A 133 4.29 12.79 16.73
CA VAL A 133 4.18 12.95 15.27
C VAL A 133 3.90 11.58 14.64
N ALA A 134 2.66 11.38 14.21
CA ALA A 134 2.21 10.11 13.63
C ALA A 134 2.68 9.92 12.18
N PHE A 135 2.77 11.00 11.40
CA PHE A 135 3.07 10.98 9.97
C PHE A 135 4.15 11.98 9.60
N VAL A 136 4.92 11.64 8.57
CA VAL A 136 6.00 12.46 8.01
C VAL A 136 5.88 12.53 6.49
N ASP A 137 6.44 13.58 5.91
CA ASP A 137 6.49 13.72 4.45
C ASP A 137 7.35 12.61 3.83
N GLY A 138 6.76 11.78 2.99
CA GLY A 138 7.43 10.68 2.31
C GLY A 138 8.01 11.07 0.95
N SER A 139 7.27 11.87 0.15
CA SER A 139 7.71 12.39 -1.15
C SER A 139 6.75 13.47 -1.67
N GLY A 140 7.19 14.25 -2.66
CA GLY A 140 6.39 15.32 -3.27
C GLY A 140 6.48 16.63 -2.53
N VAL A 141 5.35 17.33 -2.38
CA VAL A 141 5.30 18.63 -1.69
C VAL A 141 5.41 18.40 -0.18
N ALA A 142 6.37 19.08 0.45
CA ALA A 142 6.62 18.96 1.89
C ALA A 142 5.65 19.81 2.72
N GLY A 143 5.53 19.49 4.03
CA GLY A 143 4.72 20.23 5.00
C GLY A 143 3.28 19.75 5.15
N TYR A 144 2.85 18.79 4.37
CA TYR A 144 1.47 18.25 4.43
C TYR A 144 1.26 17.13 5.45
N ALA A 145 2.32 16.54 5.96
CA ALA A 145 2.20 15.60 7.07
C ALA A 145 1.57 16.24 8.32
N ASP A 146 1.91 17.50 8.61
CA ASP A 146 1.31 18.24 9.71
C ASP A 146 -0.20 18.44 9.52
N GLU A 147 -0.65 18.68 8.29
CA GLU A 147 -2.09 18.80 7.99
C GLU A 147 -2.84 17.52 8.30
N PHE A 148 -2.24 16.35 7.98
CA PHE A 148 -2.83 15.07 8.33
C PHE A 148 -2.79 14.81 9.84
N ASN A 149 -1.71 15.19 10.52
CA ASN A 149 -1.62 15.09 11.98
C ASN A 149 -2.70 15.96 12.67
N TRP A 150 -2.98 17.15 12.16
CA TRP A 150 -4.10 17.98 12.64
C TRP A 150 -5.47 17.33 12.40
N LEU A 151 -5.65 16.62 11.28
CA LEU A 151 -6.87 15.84 11.05
C LEU A 151 -7.04 14.75 12.11
N LEU A 152 -5.97 14.07 12.48
CA LEU A 152 -5.99 13.06 13.56
C LEU A 152 -6.33 13.71 14.91
N GLU A 153 -5.71 14.85 15.24
CA GLU A 153 -6.00 15.60 16.46
C GLU A 153 -7.47 16.07 16.49
N PHE A 154 -7.98 16.53 15.34
CA PHE A 154 -9.40 16.90 15.23
C PHE A 154 -10.32 15.70 15.53
N ALA A 155 -10.02 14.53 14.99
CA ALA A 155 -10.79 13.31 15.23
C ALA A 155 -10.72 12.86 16.70
N ASP A 156 -9.58 13.05 17.36
CA ASP A 156 -9.39 12.72 18.78
C ASP A 156 -10.13 13.68 19.73
N THR A 157 -10.34 14.93 19.33
CA THR A 157 -10.86 15.99 20.20
C THR A 157 -12.31 16.39 19.91
N HIS A 158 -12.88 15.94 18.79
CA HIS A 158 -14.24 16.28 18.38
C HIS A 158 -15.14 15.05 18.27
N ASP A 159 -16.37 15.18 18.73
CA ASP A 159 -17.38 14.12 18.57
C ASP A 159 -17.83 14.02 17.11
N LEU A 160 -17.43 12.94 16.43
CA LEU A 160 -17.78 12.68 15.03
C LEU A 160 -19.20 12.12 14.83
N SER A 161 -19.97 11.88 15.90
CA SER A 161 -21.42 11.66 15.80
C SER A 161 -22.16 12.94 15.40
N VAL A 162 -21.53 14.10 15.62
CA VAL A 162 -22.06 15.41 15.21
C VAL A 162 -21.86 15.59 13.70
N PRO A 163 -22.95 15.78 12.91
CA PRO A 163 -22.87 15.81 11.44
C PRO A 163 -21.86 16.82 10.88
N LYS A 164 -21.73 17.98 11.49
CA LYS A 164 -20.79 19.01 11.05
C LYS A 164 -19.32 18.55 11.18
N ASN A 165 -18.99 17.89 12.29
CA ASN A 165 -17.63 17.41 12.54
C ASN A 165 -17.29 16.26 11.58
N PHE A 166 -18.25 15.34 11.39
CA PHE A 166 -18.08 14.24 10.45
C PHE A 166 -17.91 14.74 9.01
N ALA A 167 -18.75 15.67 8.56
CA ALA A 167 -18.67 16.24 7.21
C ALA A 167 -17.31 16.94 6.97
N TRP A 168 -16.73 17.53 8.00
CA TRP A 168 -15.38 18.11 7.88
C TRP A 168 -14.33 17.04 7.62
N ILE A 169 -14.31 15.92 8.38
CA ILE A 169 -13.40 14.78 8.14
C ILE A 169 -13.63 14.20 6.74
N GLU A 170 -14.89 13.94 6.36
CA GLU A 170 -15.26 13.38 5.05
C GLU A 170 -14.80 14.27 3.89
N SER A 171 -14.75 15.58 4.10
CA SER A 171 -14.21 16.53 3.10
C SER A 171 -12.69 16.47 2.94
N LYS A 172 -11.99 15.84 3.88
CA LYS A 172 -10.51 15.76 3.93
C LYS A 172 -9.96 14.36 3.69
N LEU A 173 -10.76 13.33 3.92
CA LEU A 173 -10.35 11.94 3.91
C LEU A 173 -11.25 11.11 3.01
N ASP A 174 -10.68 10.35 2.10
CA ASP A 174 -11.41 9.33 1.35
C ASP A 174 -11.72 8.15 2.27
N LEU A 175 -12.94 8.16 2.81
CA LEU A 175 -13.40 7.15 3.75
C LEU A 175 -13.56 5.77 3.11
N ASP A 176 -13.84 5.70 1.80
CA ASP A 176 -13.98 4.42 1.10
C ASP A 176 -12.60 3.74 0.93
N SER A 177 -11.53 4.52 0.67
CA SER A 177 -10.17 3.98 0.64
C SER A 177 -9.71 3.49 2.03
N LEU A 178 -10.06 4.19 3.10
CA LEU A 178 -9.79 3.75 4.48
C LEU A 178 -10.53 2.47 4.82
N ILE A 179 -11.82 2.38 4.47
CA ILE A 179 -12.66 1.20 4.72
C ILE A 179 -12.06 -0.01 3.99
N ASP A 180 -11.67 0.14 2.73
CA ASP A 180 -11.08 -0.94 1.95
C ASP A 180 -9.69 -1.35 2.47
N LEU A 181 -8.85 -0.39 2.88
CA LEU A 181 -7.60 -0.69 3.56
C LEU A 181 -7.84 -1.58 4.78
N CYS A 182 -8.76 -1.17 5.68
CA CYS A 182 -9.07 -1.91 6.89
C CYS A 182 -9.61 -3.32 6.58
N ALA A 183 -10.53 -3.42 5.63
CA ALA A 183 -11.16 -4.68 5.27
C ALA A 183 -10.14 -5.69 4.67
N VAL A 184 -9.26 -5.23 3.76
CA VAL A 184 -8.19 -6.05 3.16
C VAL A 184 -7.18 -6.49 4.23
N ARG A 185 -6.73 -5.59 5.08
CA ARG A 185 -5.78 -5.90 6.17
C ARG A 185 -6.35 -6.93 7.14
N VAL A 186 -7.62 -6.79 7.50
CA VAL A 186 -8.33 -7.76 8.36
C VAL A 186 -8.49 -9.10 7.64
N PHE A 187 -8.90 -9.11 6.38
CA PHE A 187 -9.11 -10.34 5.59
C PHE A 187 -7.82 -11.17 5.50
N PHE A 188 -6.70 -10.54 5.21
CA PHE A 188 -5.39 -11.21 5.12
C PHE A 188 -4.68 -11.34 6.46
N ASN A 189 -5.26 -10.85 7.54
CA ASN A 189 -4.68 -10.85 8.89
C ASN A 189 -3.24 -10.28 8.91
N ALA A 190 -3.05 -9.09 8.34
CA ALA A 190 -1.76 -8.42 8.23
C ALA A 190 -1.34 -7.83 9.59
N THR A 191 -0.41 -8.49 10.27
CA THR A 191 -0.20 -8.36 11.72
C THR A 191 0.80 -7.30 12.15
N ASP A 192 1.54 -6.70 11.25
CA ASP A 192 2.42 -5.54 11.48
C ASP A 192 1.70 -4.20 11.17
N TRP A 193 0.40 -4.23 11.21
CA TRP A 193 -0.53 -3.14 11.03
C TRP A 193 -1.57 -3.20 12.18
N PRO A 194 -2.12 -2.11 12.70
CA PRO A 194 -2.24 -0.76 12.13
C PRO A 194 -1.19 0.26 12.57
N GLU A 195 -0.18 -0.08 13.33
CA GLU A 195 0.85 0.85 13.80
C GLU A 195 1.94 1.16 12.77
N ASN A 196 2.11 0.28 11.77
CA ASN A 196 3.09 0.40 10.69
C ASN A 196 2.42 0.33 9.33
N ASN A 197 3.20 0.59 8.29
CA ASN A 197 2.82 0.33 6.88
C ASN A 197 1.57 1.09 6.43
N ILE A 198 1.44 2.34 6.89
CA ILE A 198 0.38 3.25 6.48
C ILE A 198 0.99 4.31 5.58
N LYS A 199 0.45 4.44 4.37
CA LYS A 199 0.79 5.49 3.41
C LYS A 199 -0.49 6.10 2.87
N LEU A 200 -0.39 7.41 2.61
CA LEU A 200 -1.45 8.18 2.00
C LEU A 200 -0.87 9.14 0.99
N TRP A 201 -1.71 9.56 0.08
CA TRP A 201 -1.40 10.66 -0.83
C TRP A 201 -2.59 11.61 -0.95
N ARG A 202 -2.33 12.81 -1.41
CA ARG A 202 -3.34 13.76 -1.89
C ARG A 202 -2.78 14.67 -2.97
N ASP A 203 -3.66 15.20 -3.80
CA ASP A 203 -3.35 16.32 -4.69
C ASP A 203 -3.63 17.64 -3.95
N THR A 204 -2.63 18.49 -3.87
CA THR A 204 -2.69 19.79 -3.17
C THR A 204 -3.01 20.95 -4.10
N ALA A 205 -3.27 20.68 -5.38
CA ALA A 205 -3.66 21.72 -6.33
C ALA A 205 -4.95 22.43 -5.86
N PRO A 206 -5.03 23.77 -5.96
CA PRO A 206 -6.23 24.50 -5.54
C PRO A 206 -7.50 24.14 -6.32
N ASP A 207 -7.33 23.64 -7.53
CA ASP A 207 -8.39 23.23 -8.46
C ASP A 207 -8.48 21.69 -8.60
N SER A 208 -7.88 20.95 -7.68
CA SER A 208 -7.95 19.48 -7.67
C SER A 208 -9.40 19.02 -7.65
N ALA A 209 -9.70 18.04 -8.50
CA ALA A 209 -11.02 17.41 -8.52
C ALA A 209 -11.28 16.56 -7.26
N ASP A 210 -10.21 16.04 -6.63
CA ASP A 210 -10.26 15.34 -5.35
C ASP A 210 -8.99 15.63 -4.53
N ALA A 211 -9.12 16.55 -3.58
CA ALA A 211 -8.03 16.98 -2.70
C ALA A 211 -8.04 16.24 -1.34
N ARG A 212 -8.78 15.13 -1.23
CA ARG A 212 -8.83 14.31 -0.02
C ARG A 212 -7.56 13.46 0.11
N TRP A 213 -7.29 12.99 1.32
CA TRP A 213 -6.30 11.97 1.58
C TRP A 213 -6.81 10.59 1.17
N HIS A 214 -6.02 9.89 0.34
CA HIS A 214 -6.29 8.53 -0.13
C HIS A 214 -5.30 7.56 0.47
N PHE A 215 -5.79 6.43 0.97
CA PHE A 215 -4.94 5.37 1.49
C PHE A 215 -4.43 4.46 0.38
N VAL A 216 -3.22 3.93 0.59
CA VAL A 216 -2.61 2.96 -0.31
C VAL A 216 -2.29 1.66 0.45
N LEU A 217 -2.47 0.53 -0.20
CA LEU A 217 -2.09 -0.78 0.33
C LEU A 217 -0.59 -0.99 0.13
N SER A 218 0.17 -1.04 1.21
CA SER A 218 1.63 -1.17 1.16
C SER A 218 2.13 -2.15 2.21
N ASP A 219 3.14 -2.94 1.84
CA ASP A 219 3.85 -3.84 2.74
C ASP A 219 2.93 -4.77 3.54
N THR A 220 2.32 -5.73 2.83
CA THR A 220 1.36 -6.69 3.41
C THR A 220 1.99 -8.05 3.69
N ASP A 221 3.32 -8.20 3.58
CA ASP A 221 4.01 -9.48 3.61
C ASP A 221 3.88 -10.24 4.95
N TRP A 222 3.48 -9.56 6.04
CA TRP A 222 3.15 -10.18 7.32
C TRP A 222 1.69 -10.70 7.42
N GLY A 223 0.97 -10.75 6.32
CA GLY A 223 -0.35 -11.36 6.22
C GLY A 223 -0.30 -12.85 5.87
N MET A 224 -1.46 -13.48 5.79
CA MET A 224 -1.66 -14.88 5.33
C MET A 224 -0.78 -15.90 6.07
N GLY A 225 -0.66 -15.76 7.39
CA GLY A 225 0.07 -16.75 8.19
C GLY A 225 1.60 -16.72 8.02
N MET A 226 2.18 -15.59 7.63
CA MET A 226 3.63 -15.43 7.50
C MET A 226 4.41 -15.86 8.76
N LYS A 227 3.85 -15.63 9.94
CA LYS A 227 4.39 -16.08 11.23
C LYS A 227 3.38 -16.94 11.96
N GLN A 228 3.87 -17.86 12.81
CA GLN A 228 3.00 -18.70 13.64
C GLN A 228 2.00 -17.92 14.49
N THR A 229 2.34 -16.67 14.86
CA THR A 229 1.45 -15.76 15.61
C THR A 229 0.41 -15.06 14.73
N THR A 230 0.37 -15.35 13.44
CA THR A 230 -0.50 -14.71 12.44
C THR A 230 -1.52 -15.70 11.85
N GLY A 231 -1.78 -16.78 12.57
CA GLY A 231 -2.77 -17.78 12.17
C GLY A 231 -4.21 -17.26 12.19
N PRO A 232 -5.15 -18.05 11.68
CA PRO A 232 -6.56 -17.65 11.57
C PRO A 232 -7.25 -17.41 12.93
N GLU A 233 -6.66 -17.89 14.02
CA GLU A 233 -7.14 -17.65 15.39
C GLU A 233 -6.85 -16.22 15.89
N ARG A 234 -5.95 -15.48 15.25
CA ARG A 234 -5.71 -14.08 15.58
C ARG A 234 -6.82 -13.20 15.00
N ASN A 235 -7.58 -12.60 15.86
CA ASN A 235 -8.66 -11.70 15.47
C ASN A 235 -8.14 -10.25 15.31
N LEU A 236 -7.63 -9.92 14.11
CA LEU A 236 -7.15 -8.55 13.81
C LEU A 236 -8.30 -7.53 13.85
N LEU A 237 -9.52 -7.93 13.50
CA LEU A 237 -10.70 -7.07 13.60
C LEU A 237 -10.95 -6.65 15.06
N PHE A 238 -10.84 -7.58 16.00
CA PHE A 238 -10.93 -7.27 17.42
C PHE A 238 -9.83 -6.30 17.86
N ILE A 239 -8.58 -6.53 17.43
CA ILE A 239 -7.45 -5.66 17.75
C ILE A 239 -7.68 -4.24 17.22
N LEU A 240 -8.21 -4.13 16.00
CA LEU A 240 -8.45 -2.85 15.33
C LEU A 240 -9.58 -2.04 15.97
N LEU A 241 -10.68 -2.71 16.32
CA LEU A 241 -11.93 -2.04 16.70
C LEU A 241 -12.21 -2.01 18.20
N ASN A 242 -11.48 -2.79 19.02
CA ASN A 242 -11.80 -2.90 20.43
C ASN A 242 -11.23 -1.73 21.23
N TYR A 243 -12.16 -1.00 21.84
CA TYR A 243 -11.92 0.02 22.86
C TYR A 243 -12.77 -0.29 24.06
N SER A 244 -12.17 -0.55 25.21
CA SER A 244 -12.86 -0.92 26.43
C SER A 244 -12.19 -0.32 27.66
N ASN A 245 -12.97 0.20 28.59
CA ASN A 245 -12.50 0.80 29.83
C ASN A 245 -11.44 1.91 29.65
N GLY A 246 -11.59 2.73 28.62
CA GLY A 246 -10.65 3.81 28.32
C GLY A 246 -9.35 3.36 27.67
N THR A 247 -9.28 2.10 27.20
CA THR A 247 -8.06 1.53 26.62
C THR A 247 -8.32 0.87 25.29
N TYR A 248 -7.44 1.13 24.32
CA TYR A 248 -7.39 0.41 23.05
C TYR A 248 -6.61 -0.89 23.22
N THR A 249 -7.02 -1.96 22.52
CA THR A 249 -6.20 -3.19 22.42
C THR A 249 -4.86 -2.88 21.74
N LYS A 250 -4.88 -1.98 20.75
CA LYS A 250 -3.71 -1.38 20.11
C LYS A 250 -3.93 0.12 20.04
N ASP A 251 -3.18 0.89 20.81
CA ASP A 251 -3.26 2.35 20.78
C ASP A 251 -2.29 2.91 19.72
N CYS A 252 -2.85 3.42 18.65
CA CYS A 252 -2.11 4.12 17.60
C CYS A 252 -3.05 5.10 16.88
N PRO A 253 -2.51 6.04 16.08
CA PRO A 253 -3.32 7.06 15.41
C PRO A 253 -4.48 6.50 14.59
N LEU A 254 -4.25 5.39 13.87
CA LEU A 254 -5.28 4.79 13.02
C LEU A 254 -6.41 4.14 13.83
N THR A 255 -6.12 3.47 14.94
CA THR A 255 -7.16 2.89 15.80
C THR A 255 -8.00 3.97 16.47
N ARG A 256 -7.39 5.08 16.89
CA ARG A 256 -8.11 6.24 17.43
C ARG A 256 -9.00 6.88 16.37
N LEU A 257 -8.47 7.12 15.17
CA LEU A 257 -9.25 7.66 14.04
C LEU A 257 -10.46 6.78 13.72
N LEU A 258 -10.26 5.46 13.61
CA LEU A 258 -11.35 4.51 13.33
C LEU A 258 -12.40 4.51 14.44
N HIS A 259 -11.97 4.57 15.71
CA HIS A 259 -12.89 4.64 16.83
C HIS A 259 -13.75 5.93 16.78
N ALA A 260 -13.11 7.08 16.52
CA ALA A 260 -13.82 8.34 16.37
C ALA A 260 -14.81 8.32 15.19
N LEU A 261 -14.39 7.80 14.02
CA LEU A 261 -15.25 7.69 12.83
C LEU A 261 -16.47 6.79 13.07
N ARG A 262 -16.32 5.70 13.83
CA ARG A 262 -17.40 4.77 14.15
C ARG A 262 -18.48 5.36 15.06
N ALA A 263 -18.25 6.51 15.69
CA ALA A 263 -19.31 7.29 16.35
C ALA A 263 -20.35 7.79 15.34
N ASN A 264 -19.99 7.92 14.06
CA ASN A 264 -20.93 8.18 12.98
C ASN A 264 -21.55 6.87 12.46
N ARG A 265 -22.86 6.75 12.59
CA ARG A 265 -23.60 5.54 12.23
C ARG A 265 -23.43 5.15 10.76
N THR A 266 -23.43 6.12 9.85
CA THR A 266 -23.30 5.85 8.40
C THR A 266 -21.92 5.25 8.07
N PHE A 267 -20.86 5.76 8.69
CA PHE A 267 -19.52 5.21 8.53
C PHE A 267 -19.43 3.79 9.10
N ASP A 268 -19.93 3.57 10.32
CA ASP A 268 -19.88 2.26 10.97
C ASP A 268 -20.65 1.20 10.17
N GLU A 269 -21.85 1.54 9.66
CA GLU A 269 -22.63 0.67 8.77
C GLU A 269 -21.88 0.35 7.47
N LYS A 270 -21.22 1.33 6.85
CA LYS A 270 -20.40 1.12 5.64
C LYS A 270 -19.20 0.19 5.91
N LEU A 271 -18.48 0.41 7.00
CA LEU A 271 -17.33 -0.42 7.40
C LEU A 271 -17.77 -1.88 7.62
N ILE A 272 -18.84 -2.08 8.38
CA ILE A 272 -19.40 -3.42 8.66
C ILE A 272 -19.85 -4.08 7.35
N ALA A 273 -20.57 -3.36 6.50
CA ALA A 273 -21.04 -3.88 5.22
C ALA A 273 -19.87 -4.32 4.32
N ARG A 274 -18.78 -3.55 4.30
CA ARG A 274 -17.58 -3.90 3.53
C ARG A 274 -16.89 -5.14 4.08
N LEU A 275 -16.72 -5.25 5.40
CA LEU A 275 -16.14 -6.44 6.04
C LEU A 275 -16.93 -7.71 5.72
N TRP A 276 -18.26 -7.62 5.63
CA TRP A 276 -19.13 -8.74 5.24
C TRP A 276 -19.11 -9.04 3.73
N SER A 277 -18.97 -8.03 2.88
CA SER A 277 -19.02 -8.20 1.42
C SER A 277 -17.67 -8.59 0.82
N LEU A 278 -16.56 -8.22 1.44
CA LEU A 278 -15.22 -8.44 0.91
C LEU A 278 -14.92 -9.94 0.62
N PRO A 279 -15.31 -10.93 1.47
CA PRO A 279 -15.11 -12.34 1.13
C PRO A 279 -15.85 -12.80 -0.13
N GLY A 280 -16.91 -12.11 -0.54
CA GLY A 280 -17.58 -12.36 -1.82
C GLY A 280 -16.76 -11.84 -3.03
N TYR A 281 -16.05 -10.73 -2.85
CA TYR A 281 -15.13 -10.20 -3.85
C TYR A 281 -13.80 -10.97 -3.88
N LEU A 282 -13.19 -11.22 -2.72
CA LEU A 282 -12.01 -12.06 -2.54
C LEU A 282 -12.41 -13.53 -2.31
N ASN A 283 -13.25 -14.08 -3.19
CA ASN A 283 -13.68 -15.46 -3.10
C ASN A 283 -12.57 -16.45 -3.52
N ALA A 284 -12.75 -17.72 -3.23
CA ALA A 284 -11.76 -18.77 -3.48
C ALA A 284 -11.37 -18.88 -4.96
N ASP A 285 -12.33 -18.72 -5.89
CA ASP A 285 -12.06 -18.81 -7.33
C ASP A 285 -11.11 -17.70 -7.77
N ARG A 286 -11.40 -16.46 -7.43
CA ARG A 286 -10.53 -15.30 -7.72
C ARG A 286 -9.15 -15.45 -7.08
N LEU A 287 -9.10 -15.84 -5.81
CA LEU A 287 -7.84 -16.01 -5.08
C LEU A 287 -6.97 -17.09 -5.72
N ASN A 288 -7.57 -18.24 -6.09
CA ASN A 288 -6.84 -19.34 -6.71
C ASN A 288 -6.41 -19.00 -8.13
N GLU A 289 -7.27 -18.38 -8.95
CA GLU A 289 -6.92 -17.97 -10.30
C GLU A 289 -5.71 -17.04 -10.32
N GLU A 290 -5.68 -16.01 -9.48
CA GLU A 290 -4.55 -15.09 -9.39
C GLU A 290 -3.30 -15.77 -8.82
N LEU A 291 -3.45 -16.68 -7.86
CA LEU A 291 -2.35 -17.46 -7.33
C LEU A 291 -1.72 -18.35 -8.41
N ASP A 292 -2.54 -19.09 -9.15
CA ASP A 292 -2.08 -19.99 -10.21
C ASP A 292 -1.35 -19.23 -11.31
N GLN A 293 -1.85 -18.05 -11.71
CA GLN A 293 -1.18 -17.19 -12.68
C GLN A 293 0.19 -16.73 -12.14
N MET A 294 0.26 -16.25 -10.89
CA MET A 294 1.50 -15.77 -10.31
C MET A 294 2.51 -16.90 -10.07
N VAL A 295 2.05 -18.12 -9.78
CA VAL A 295 2.91 -19.31 -9.70
C VAL A 295 3.44 -19.65 -11.08
N ALA A 296 2.59 -19.73 -12.11
CA ALA A 296 3.00 -20.05 -13.48
C ALA A 296 4.04 -19.04 -14.03
N GLU A 297 3.95 -17.76 -13.67
CA GLU A 297 4.95 -16.74 -14.01
C GLU A 297 6.34 -17.04 -13.40
N ARG A 298 6.39 -17.67 -12.23
CA ARG A 298 7.61 -17.82 -11.41
C ARG A 298 8.21 -19.21 -11.46
N GLU A 299 7.40 -20.24 -11.56
CA GLU A 299 7.83 -21.66 -11.51
C GLU A 299 9.01 -21.96 -12.46
N PRO A 300 9.01 -21.50 -13.73
CA PRO A 300 10.15 -21.74 -14.65
C PRO A 300 11.45 -21.08 -14.20
N LEU A 301 11.38 -20.08 -13.31
CA LEU A 301 12.51 -19.27 -12.86
C LEU A 301 13.12 -19.80 -11.56
N MET A 302 12.41 -20.70 -10.85
CA MET A 302 12.76 -21.08 -9.47
C MET A 302 14.01 -21.99 -9.42
N GLY A 303 14.30 -22.75 -10.46
CA GLY A 303 15.54 -23.51 -10.55
C GLY A 303 16.78 -22.61 -10.44
N LEU A 304 16.81 -21.52 -11.20
CA LEU A 304 17.89 -20.52 -11.14
C LEU A 304 17.98 -19.85 -9.76
N GLN A 305 16.83 -19.59 -9.17
CA GLN A 305 16.74 -18.98 -7.83
C GLN A 305 17.34 -19.91 -6.76
N ALA A 306 16.98 -21.18 -6.76
CA ALA A 306 17.45 -22.18 -5.80
C ALA A 306 18.97 -22.39 -5.93
N ASP A 307 19.52 -22.43 -7.16
CA ASP A 307 20.94 -22.56 -7.40
C ASP A 307 21.74 -21.35 -6.84
N ARG A 308 21.19 -20.15 -6.99
CA ARG A 308 21.85 -18.92 -6.52
C ARG A 308 21.70 -18.69 -5.01
N TRP A 309 20.56 -19.06 -4.46
CA TRP A 309 20.19 -18.83 -3.06
C TRP A 309 19.68 -20.12 -2.39
N PRO A 310 20.57 -21.13 -2.14
CA PRO A 310 20.15 -22.45 -1.67
C PRO A 310 19.57 -22.47 -0.25
N LYS A 311 19.58 -21.34 0.48
CA LYS A 311 18.95 -21.20 1.80
C LYS A 311 17.52 -20.65 1.71
N ASP A 312 17.09 -20.20 0.54
CA ASP A 312 15.71 -19.83 0.34
C ASP A 312 14.88 -21.14 0.31
N ASN A 313 13.98 -21.32 1.27
CA ASN A 313 13.05 -22.47 1.30
C ASN A 313 12.00 -22.27 0.22
N LEU A 314 12.35 -22.64 -1.00
CA LEU A 314 11.51 -22.46 -2.18
C LEU A 314 10.93 -23.80 -2.67
N SER A 315 10.73 -24.74 -1.75
CA SER A 315 10.10 -26.05 -2.01
C SER A 315 8.59 -26.02 -1.76
#